data_f911f8a64da7d42012114641a6d1fc9a
#
_entry.id   f911f8a64da7d42012114641a6d1fc9a
#
_cell.length_a   1.000
_cell.length_b   1.000
_cell.length_c   1.000
_cell.angle_alpha   90.00
_cell.angle_beta   90.00
_cell.angle_gamma   90.00
#
_symmetry.space_group_name_H-M   'P 1'
#
loop_
_entity.id
_entity.type
_entity.pdbx_description
1 polymer ?
#
loop_
_entity_poly.entity_id
_entity_poly.type
_entity_poly.pdbx_seq_one_letter_code
_entity_poly.pdbx_strand_id
1 'polypeptide(L)'
;AVFLLRGNTAVREHYQNLYQKILVDEFQDTNLAQYILLRLLSGKYKDLFVVGDPDQSIYRWRGADYRNVRRFQTDYPNAEVIFLRQYYRSTQTILDAATAIIAKNHSGGTMRLITDTSEGEKIYIHEAYDEEEEARYVIEVIKKNALQEKFKPGECAVMYRTNAQSRVLEEA
;
A
#
# COMPACT_ATOMS: atom_id res chain seq x y z
N ALA A 1 -15.36 1.87 20.67
CA ALA A 1 -14.05 1.83 21.32
C ALA A 1 -13.58 3.24 21.70
N VAL A 2 -13.45 4.22 20.76
CA VAL A 2 -12.91 5.57 21.03
C VAL A 2 -13.69 6.30 22.14
N PHE A 3 -15.02 6.34 22.09
CA PHE A 3 -15.83 6.98 23.14
C PHE A 3 -15.64 6.33 24.51
N LEU A 4 -15.57 5.00 24.57
CA LEU A 4 -15.36 4.28 25.81
C LEU A 4 -14.01 4.63 26.42
N LEU A 5 -12.93 4.57 25.63
CA LEU A 5 -11.59 4.88 26.11
C LEU A 5 -11.38 6.35 26.46
N ARG A 6 -12.14 7.28 25.85
CA ARG A 6 -12.14 8.69 26.25
C ARG A 6 -12.88 8.93 27.55
N GLY A 7 -14.05 8.31 27.70
CA GLY A 7 -14.95 8.55 28.83
C GLY A 7 -14.63 7.74 30.07
N ASN A 8 -13.84 6.63 29.96
CA ASN A 8 -13.55 5.75 31.09
C ASN A 8 -12.04 5.57 31.25
N THR A 9 -11.49 6.23 32.25
CA THR A 9 -10.04 6.20 32.55
C THR A 9 -9.59 4.81 32.97
N ALA A 10 -10.34 4.10 33.80
CA ALA A 10 -9.96 2.76 34.27
C ALA A 10 -9.87 1.76 33.10
N VAL A 11 -10.83 1.80 32.18
CA VAL A 11 -10.78 0.95 30.97
C VAL A 11 -9.58 1.35 30.10
N ARG A 12 -9.33 2.62 29.90
CA ARG A 12 -8.19 3.10 29.12
C ARG A 12 -6.86 2.64 29.73
N GLU A 13 -6.67 2.81 31.02
CA GLU A 13 -5.46 2.39 31.74
C GLU A 13 -5.27 0.87 31.69
N HIS A 14 -6.36 0.10 31.81
CA HIS A 14 -6.31 -1.35 31.66
C HIS A 14 -5.71 -1.73 30.29
N TYR A 15 -6.24 -1.18 29.20
CA TYR A 15 -5.74 -1.50 27.85
C TYR A 15 -4.36 -0.93 27.57
N GLN A 16 -4.02 0.25 28.12
CA GLN A 16 -2.67 0.79 28.03
C GLN A 16 -1.64 -0.11 28.74
N ASN A 17 -2.00 -0.71 29.86
CA ASN A 17 -1.12 -1.65 30.56
C ASN A 17 -1.01 -2.99 29.83
N LEU A 18 -2.08 -3.41 29.17
CA LEU A 18 -2.11 -4.65 28.37
C LEU A 18 -1.29 -4.51 27.09
N TYR A 19 -1.45 -3.39 26.38
CA TYR A 19 -0.80 -3.11 25.10
C TYR A 19 0.31 -2.08 25.29
N GLN A 20 1.43 -2.50 25.86
CA GLN A 20 2.56 -1.62 26.14
C GLN A 20 3.30 -1.22 24.86
N LYS A 21 3.33 -2.11 23.86
CA LYS A 21 3.91 -1.89 22.54
C LYS A 21 2.84 -2.07 21.48
N ILE A 22 2.80 -1.15 20.53
CA ILE A 22 1.80 -1.16 19.45
C ILE A 22 2.54 -1.06 18.12
N LEU A 23 2.28 -2.00 17.23
CA LEU A 23 2.79 -2.00 15.87
C LEU A 23 1.62 -1.82 14.91
N VAL A 24 1.79 -0.93 13.95
CA VAL A 24 0.78 -0.63 12.94
C VAL A 24 1.39 -0.73 11.57
N ASP A 25 0.80 -1.57 10.74
CA ASP A 25 1.14 -1.71 9.32
C ASP A 25 0.14 -0.94 8.46
N GLU A 26 0.52 -0.63 7.22
CA GLU A 26 -0.30 0.11 6.25
C GLU A 26 -0.93 1.38 6.86
N PHE A 27 -0.10 2.13 7.59
CA PHE A 27 -0.57 3.26 8.38
C PHE A 27 -1.26 4.36 7.56
N GLN A 28 -0.90 4.51 6.27
CA GLN A 28 -1.53 5.46 5.34
C GLN A 28 -3.01 5.17 5.10
N ASP A 29 -3.46 3.92 5.33
CA ASP A 29 -4.84 3.51 5.12
C ASP A 29 -5.72 3.63 6.37
N THR A 30 -5.17 4.17 7.46
CA THR A 30 -5.92 4.41 8.69
C THR A 30 -6.88 5.60 8.53
N ASN A 31 -8.10 5.43 9.09
CA ASN A 31 -9.04 6.54 9.23
C ASN A 31 -8.82 7.31 10.54
N LEU A 32 -9.49 8.44 10.69
CA LEU A 32 -9.34 9.29 11.88
C LEU A 32 -9.71 8.57 13.19
N ALA A 33 -10.72 7.71 13.19
CA ALA A 33 -11.14 6.99 14.39
C ALA A 33 -10.07 5.97 14.82
N GLN A 34 -9.46 5.27 13.85
CA GLN A 34 -8.34 4.36 14.10
C GLN A 34 -7.12 5.12 14.63
N TYR A 35 -6.80 6.27 14.02
CA TYR A 35 -5.71 7.11 14.50
C TYR A 35 -5.92 7.58 15.96
N ILE A 36 -7.13 8.04 16.29
CA ILE A 36 -7.48 8.44 17.66
C ILE A 36 -7.39 7.23 18.62
N LEU A 37 -7.84 6.05 18.19
CA LEU A 37 -7.73 4.83 18.99
C LEU A 37 -6.28 4.51 19.33
N LEU A 38 -5.39 4.57 18.34
CA LEU A 38 -3.96 4.37 18.53
C LEU A 38 -3.37 5.35 19.55
N ARG A 39 -3.70 6.63 19.46
CA ARG A 39 -3.26 7.65 20.42
C ARG A 39 -3.75 7.38 21.83
N LEU A 40 -4.98 6.92 21.98
CA LEU A 40 -5.55 6.60 23.29
C LEU A 40 -4.86 5.37 23.91
N LEU A 41 -4.56 4.36 23.12
CA LEU A 41 -3.90 3.15 23.58
C LEU A 41 -2.42 3.38 23.89
N SER A 42 -1.70 4.12 23.04
CA SER A 42 -0.27 4.37 23.21
C SER A 42 0.07 5.46 24.24
N GLY A 43 -0.93 6.15 24.78
CA GLY A 43 -0.75 7.38 25.56
C GLY A 43 0.13 7.25 26.80
N LYS A 44 0.19 6.07 27.40
CA LYS A 44 0.97 5.82 28.62
C LYS A 44 2.45 5.54 28.31
N TYR A 45 2.72 4.58 27.45
CA TYR A 45 4.10 4.12 27.20
C TYR A 45 4.73 4.78 25.97
N LYS A 46 3.94 5.30 25.04
CA LYS A 46 4.37 5.91 23.78
C LYS A 46 5.28 5.00 22.94
N ASP A 47 5.26 3.70 23.19
CA ASP A 47 5.99 2.70 22.43
C ASP A 47 5.10 2.29 21.22
N LEU A 48 5.15 3.11 20.20
CA LEU A 48 4.34 2.99 18.97
C LEU A 48 5.24 2.96 17.75
N PHE A 49 5.16 1.88 16.99
CA PHE A 49 5.86 1.69 15.74
C PHE A 49 4.85 1.65 14.60
N VAL A 50 5.02 2.51 13.61
CA VAL A 50 4.13 2.59 12.44
C VAL A 50 4.93 2.39 11.17
N VAL A 51 4.39 1.60 10.25
CA VAL A 51 4.95 1.39 8.91
C VAL A 51 3.89 1.77 7.88
N GLY A 52 4.30 2.44 6.82
CA GLY A 52 3.38 2.82 5.76
C GLY A 52 4.09 3.59 4.65
N ASP A 53 3.41 3.69 3.53
CA ASP A 53 3.84 4.44 2.37
C ASP A 53 2.69 5.37 1.93
N PRO A 54 2.81 6.69 2.13
CA PRO A 54 1.77 7.65 1.75
C PRO A 54 1.34 7.56 0.29
N ASP A 55 2.25 7.13 -0.60
CA ASP A 55 1.99 7.02 -2.03
C ASP A 55 1.15 5.79 -2.40
N GLN A 56 1.03 4.82 -1.47
CA GLN A 56 0.18 3.64 -1.61
C GLN A 56 -1.21 3.81 -1.00
N SER A 57 -1.60 5.01 -0.55
CA SER A 57 -2.93 5.25 0.03
C SER A 57 -4.03 5.20 -1.04
N ILE A 58 -4.74 4.07 -1.12
CA ILE A 58 -5.80 3.81 -2.11
C ILE A 58 -7.20 3.68 -1.49
N TYR A 59 -7.33 3.70 -0.16
CA TYR A 59 -8.59 3.49 0.56
C TYR A 59 -9.29 4.77 1.04
N ARG A 60 -9.06 5.91 0.37
CA ARG A 60 -9.72 7.18 0.71
C ARG A 60 -11.26 7.06 0.69
N TRP A 61 -11.80 6.29 -0.23
CA TRP A 61 -13.23 6.04 -0.33
C TRP A 61 -13.81 5.23 0.85
N ARG A 62 -12.95 4.53 1.62
CA ARG A 62 -13.28 3.88 2.91
C ARG A 62 -12.99 4.76 4.12
N GLY A 63 -12.62 6.03 3.90
CA GLY A 63 -12.33 6.99 4.97
C GLY A 63 -10.87 7.01 5.42
N ALA A 64 -9.96 6.36 4.71
CA ALA A 64 -8.53 6.50 4.95
C ALA A 64 -8.10 7.96 4.78
N ASP A 65 -7.22 8.41 5.65
CA ASP A 65 -6.70 9.77 5.63
C ASP A 65 -5.17 9.76 5.70
N TYR A 66 -4.53 9.85 4.53
CA TYR A 66 -3.06 9.90 4.42
C TYR A 66 -2.43 11.03 5.25
N ARG A 67 -3.21 12.07 5.61
CA ARG A 67 -2.76 13.14 6.51
C ARG A 67 -2.43 12.63 7.92
N ASN A 68 -2.86 11.41 8.27
CA ASN A 68 -2.49 10.78 9.54
C ASN A 68 -0.98 10.60 9.68
N VAL A 69 -0.26 10.41 8.57
CA VAL A 69 1.22 10.36 8.57
C VAL A 69 1.80 11.69 9.07
N ARG A 70 1.29 12.83 8.59
CA ARG A 70 1.72 14.15 9.06
C ARG A 70 1.28 14.43 10.49
N ARG A 71 0.07 14.02 10.87
CA ARG A 71 -0.43 14.15 12.25
C ARG A 71 0.45 13.35 13.21
N PHE A 72 0.88 12.15 12.82
CA PHE A 72 1.78 11.33 13.61
C PHE A 72 3.09 12.06 13.91
N GLN A 73 3.73 12.66 12.92
CA GLN A 73 4.97 13.43 13.11
C GLN A 73 4.77 14.65 14.02
N THR A 74 3.60 15.28 13.96
CA THR A 74 3.24 16.40 14.84
C THR A 74 2.98 15.93 16.29
N ASP A 75 2.25 14.83 16.45
CA ASP A 75 1.87 14.31 17.76
C ASP A 75 3.02 13.57 18.48
N TYR A 76 4.01 13.07 17.71
CA TYR A 76 5.20 12.37 18.18
C TYR A 76 6.49 13.00 17.61
N PRO A 77 6.82 14.23 17.98
CA PRO A 77 7.94 14.98 17.38
C PRO A 77 9.32 14.34 17.60
N ASN A 78 9.43 13.46 18.61
CA ASN A 78 10.65 12.72 18.91
C ASN A 78 10.69 11.33 18.25
N ALA A 79 9.71 10.99 17.41
CA ALA A 79 9.75 9.72 16.70
C ALA A 79 10.88 9.72 15.67
N GLU A 80 11.64 8.64 15.66
CA GLU A 80 12.65 8.41 14.63
C GLU A 80 11.96 8.03 13.31
N VAL A 81 12.37 8.65 12.22
CA VAL A 81 11.85 8.36 10.87
C VAL A 81 12.92 7.60 10.11
N ILE A 82 12.60 6.35 9.77
CA ILE A 82 13.50 5.46 9.03
C ILE A 82 12.92 5.26 7.63
N PHE A 83 13.74 5.48 6.60
CA PHE A 83 13.37 5.27 5.22
C PHE A 83 13.90 3.94 4.70
N LEU A 84 12.97 3.02 4.33
CA LEU A 84 13.29 1.75 3.71
C LEU A 84 13.44 1.98 2.19
N ARG A 85 14.67 2.15 1.73
CA ARG A 85 14.97 2.47 0.32
C ARG A 85 15.24 1.24 -0.52
N GLN A 86 15.68 0.15 0.11
CA GLN A 86 15.99 -1.09 -0.58
C GLN A 86 14.69 -1.82 -0.94
N TYR A 87 14.55 -2.12 -2.21
CA TYR A 87 13.38 -2.80 -2.76
C TYR A 87 13.75 -4.21 -3.24
N TYR A 88 13.00 -5.21 -2.81
CA TYR A 88 13.33 -6.63 -3.04
C TYR A 88 12.35 -7.36 -3.96
N ARG A 89 11.24 -6.73 -4.33
CA ARG A 89 10.14 -7.38 -5.08
C ARG A 89 10.27 -7.20 -6.59
N SER A 90 10.46 -5.97 -7.04
CA SER A 90 10.36 -5.62 -8.46
C SER A 90 11.72 -5.33 -9.06
N THR A 91 11.81 -5.51 -10.39
CA THR A 91 12.97 -5.13 -11.20
C THR A 91 13.09 -3.62 -11.35
N GLN A 92 14.26 -3.15 -11.77
CA GLN A 92 14.51 -1.72 -11.92
C GLN A 92 13.55 -1.05 -12.90
N THR A 93 13.24 -1.69 -14.03
CA THR A 93 12.27 -1.18 -15.02
C THR A 93 10.90 -0.86 -14.41
N ILE A 94 10.39 -1.74 -13.52
CA ILE A 94 9.10 -1.53 -12.84
C ILE A 94 9.22 -0.36 -11.85
N LEU A 95 10.30 -0.28 -11.10
CA LEU A 95 10.52 0.80 -10.13
C LEU A 95 10.65 2.17 -10.80
N ASP A 96 11.34 2.24 -11.92
CA ASP A 96 11.51 3.48 -12.68
C ASP A 96 10.17 3.98 -13.21
N ALA A 97 9.34 3.09 -13.75
CA ALA A 97 8.00 3.43 -14.22
C ALA A 97 7.09 3.90 -13.06
N ALA A 98 7.08 3.17 -11.94
CA ALA A 98 6.31 3.55 -10.76
C ALA A 98 6.76 4.91 -10.21
N THR A 99 8.08 5.13 -10.09
CA THR A 99 8.66 6.39 -9.62
C THR A 99 8.28 7.55 -10.55
N ALA A 100 8.29 7.34 -11.87
CA ALA A 100 7.90 8.37 -12.83
C ALA A 100 6.42 8.78 -12.72
N ILE A 101 5.54 7.84 -12.35
CA ILE A 101 4.12 8.12 -12.09
C ILE A 101 3.97 8.92 -10.79
N ILE A 102 4.58 8.44 -9.70
CA ILE A 102 4.50 9.06 -8.38
C ILE A 102 5.11 10.46 -8.35
N ALA A 103 6.18 10.69 -9.11
CA ALA A 103 6.81 12.01 -9.22
C ALA A 103 5.85 13.12 -9.68
N LYS A 104 4.81 12.77 -10.44
CA LYS A 104 3.77 13.72 -10.86
C LYS A 104 2.85 14.17 -9.72
N ASN A 105 2.77 13.40 -8.64
CA ASN A 105 1.94 13.71 -7.48
C ASN A 105 2.66 14.60 -6.44
N HIS A 106 3.98 14.71 -6.53
CA HIS A 106 4.80 15.41 -5.53
C HIS A 106 5.58 16.57 -6.14
N SER A 107 5.33 17.77 -5.64
CA SER A 107 6.08 18.97 -6.01
C SER A 107 7.49 19.04 -5.38
N GLY A 108 7.83 18.14 -4.46
CA GLY A 108 9.01 18.22 -3.60
C GLY A 108 10.06 17.10 -3.77
N GLY A 109 9.94 16.28 -4.82
CA GLY A 109 10.82 15.13 -5.06
C GLY A 109 10.31 13.84 -4.45
N THR A 110 10.61 12.74 -5.11
CA THR A 110 10.27 11.38 -4.68
C THR A 110 11.49 10.72 -4.03
N MET A 111 11.24 9.86 -3.07
CA MET A 111 12.30 8.99 -2.52
C MET A 111 12.76 8.03 -3.62
N ARG A 112 14.05 8.04 -3.93
CA ARG A 112 14.61 7.08 -4.89
C ARG A 112 14.69 5.71 -4.23
N LEU A 113 13.93 4.75 -4.75
CA LEU A 113 14.04 3.34 -4.41
C LEU A 113 15.21 2.71 -5.17
N ILE A 114 15.88 1.76 -4.53
CA ILE A 114 17.05 1.06 -5.07
C ILE A 114 16.73 -0.44 -5.03
N THR A 115 17.05 -1.14 -6.11
CA THR A 115 16.94 -2.60 -6.15
C THR A 115 18.25 -3.21 -6.63
N ASP A 116 18.59 -4.39 -6.11
CA ASP A 116 19.71 -5.20 -6.57
C ASP A 116 19.27 -6.23 -7.64
N THR A 117 17.96 -6.24 -7.98
CA THR A 117 17.45 -7.10 -9.05
C THR A 117 17.88 -6.55 -10.42
N SER A 118 17.94 -7.44 -11.42
CA SER A 118 18.25 -7.07 -12.82
C SER A 118 17.25 -5.99 -13.33
N GLU A 119 17.59 -5.38 -14.47
CA GLU A 119 16.68 -4.44 -15.14
C GLU A 119 15.30 -5.06 -15.41
N GLY A 120 15.26 -6.36 -15.72
CA GLY A 120 14.04 -7.09 -16.00
C GLY A 120 13.51 -6.85 -17.42
N GLU A 121 12.34 -7.41 -17.68
CA GLU A 121 11.65 -7.26 -18.96
C GLU A 121 11.09 -5.82 -19.12
N LYS A 122 10.94 -5.41 -20.35
CA LYS A 122 10.31 -4.14 -20.70
C LYS A 122 8.82 -4.15 -20.36
N ILE A 123 8.28 -2.98 -20.05
CA ILE A 123 6.83 -2.78 -19.89
C ILE A 123 6.21 -2.72 -21.28
N TYR A 124 5.15 -3.50 -21.49
CA TYR A 124 4.38 -3.50 -22.72
C TYR A 124 3.07 -2.75 -22.50
N ILE A 125 2.71 -1.92 -23.47
CA ILE A 125 1.43 -1.23 -23.52
C ILE A 125 0.70 -1.77 -24.73
N HIS A 126 -0.51 -2.26 -24.55
CA HIS A 126 -1.41 -2.72 -25.59
C HIS A 126 -2.70 -1.91 -25.51
N GLU A 127 -3.13 -1.36 -26.64
CA GLU A 127 -4.40 -0.66 -26.77
C GLU A 127 -5.34 -1.57 -27.56
N ALA A 128 -6.40 -2.02 -26.89
CA ALA A 128 -7.43 -2.86 -27.49
C ALA A 128 -8.59 -2.02 -28.01
N TYR A 129 -9.29 -2.54 -29.00
CA TYR A 129 -10.47 -1.89 -29.56
C TYR A 129 -11.68 -1.95 -28.62
N ASP A 130 -11.83 -3.08 -27.92
CA ASP A 130 -12.89 -3.34 -26.95
C ASP A 130 -12.40 -4.22 -25.79
N GLU A 131 -13.28 -4.45 -24.82
CA GLU A 131 -12.99 -5.27 -23.64
C GLU A 131 -12.77 -6.75 -23.93
N GLU A 132 -13.36 -7.27 -25.03
CA GLU A 132 -13.18 -8.66 -25.44
C GLU A 132 -11.82 -8.87 -26.08
N GLU A 133 -11.35 -7.93 -26.88
CA GLU A 133 -9.99 -7.95 -27.44
C GLU A 133 -8.94 -7.80 -26.33
N GLU A 134 -9.18 -6.90 -25.37
CA GLU A 134 -8.31 -6.74 -24.19
C GLU A 134 -8.16 -8.07 -23.44
N ALA A 135 -9.26 -8.72 -23.11
CA ALA A 135 -9.27 -9.98 -22.39
C ALA A 135 -8.56 -11.09 -23.18
N ARG A 136 -8.84 -11.23 -24.47
CA ARG A 136 -8.17 -12.20 -25.35
C ARG A 136 -6.66 -11.97 -25.39
N TYR A 137 -6.21 -10.73 -25.55
CA TYR A 137 -4.80 -10.39 -25.53
C TYR A 137 -4.12 -10.81 -24.22
N VAL A 138 -4.74 -10.50 -23.08
CA VAL A 138 -4.20 -10.88 -21.75
C VAL A 138 -4.04 -12.40 -21.66
N ILE A 139 -5.07 -13.15 -22.02
CA ILE A 139 -5.05 -14.62 -21.97
C ILE A 139 -4.01 -15.20 -22.93
N GLU A 140 -3.89 -14.66 -24.15
CA GLU A 140 -2.87 -15.10 -25.11
C GLU A 140 -1.46 -14.87 -24.61
N VAL A 141 -1.18 -13.73 -23.97
CA VAL A 141 0.11 -13.42 -23.38
C VAL A 141 0.43 -14.40 -22.25
N ILE A 142 -0.52 -14.68 -21.37
CA ILE A 142 -0.35 -15.65 -20.26
C ILE A 142 -0.09 -17.04 -20.84
N LYS A 143 -0.92 -17.53 -21.78
CA LYS A 143 -0.76 -18.84 -22.41
C LYS A 143 0.59 -18.97 -23.11
N LYS A 144 1.00 -17.99 -23.90
CA LYS A 144 2.28 -17.97 -24.62
C LYS A 144 3.47 -18.09 -23.67
N ASN A 145 3.47 -17.30 -22.59
CA ASN A 145 4.59 -17.33 -21.66
C ASN A 145 4.61 -18.61 -20.80
N ALA A 146 3.43 -19.15 -20.46
CA ALA A 146 3.33 -20.43 -19.77
C ALA A 146 3.83 -21.60 -20.63
N LEU A 147 3.51 -21.61 -21.92
CA LEU A 147 4.03 -22.61 -22.88
C LEU A 147 5.54 -22.51 -23.08
N GLN A 148 6.13 -21.33 -22.90
CA GLN A 148 7.57 -21.10 -22.92
C GLN A 148 8.25 -21.40 -21.57
N GLU A 149 7.52 -21.96 -20.62
CA GLU A 149 7.99 -22.29 -19.25
C GLU A 149 8.59 -21.08 -18.49
N LYS A 150 8.24 -19.84 -18.88
CA LYS A 150 8.71 -18.63 -18.20
C LYS A 150 8.12 -18.48 -16.81
N PHE A 151 6.85 -18.89 -16.65
CA PHE A 151 6.12 -18.90 -15.38
C PHE A 151 4.89 -19.81 -15.46
N LYS A 152 4.33 -20.16 -14.31
CA LYS A 152 3.06 -20.88 -14.21
C LYS A 152 1.89 -19.91 -14.25
N PRO A 153 0.72 -20.25 -14.82
CA PRO A 153 -0.44 -19.37 -14.81
C PRO A 153 -0.83 -18.83 -13.42
N GLY A 154 -0.68 -19.64 -12.37
CA GLY A 154 -0.94 -19.21 -10.98
C GLY A 154 0.05 -18.19 -10.41
N GLU A 155 1.12 -17.87 -11.12
CA GLU A 155 2.09 -16.81 -10.76
C GLU A 155 1.77 -15.48 -11.43
N CYS A 156 0.69 -15.43 -12.23
CA CYS A 156 0.20 -14.22 -12.89
C CYS A 156 -0.91 -13.57 -12.07
N ALA A 157 -0.95 -12.25 -12.08
CA ALA A 157 -2.06 -11.49 -11.54
C ALA A 157 -2.56 -10.49 -12.60
N VAL A 158 -3.86 -10.47 -12.82
CA VAL A 158 -4.53 -9.47 -13.65
C VAL A 158 -5.25 -8.50 -12.75
N MET A 159 -4.88 -7.23 -12.80
CA MET A 159 -5.48 -6.17 -12.00
C MET A 159 -6.42 -5.32 -12.84
N TYR A 160 -7.59 -5.02 -12.31
CA TYR A 160 -8.60 -4.20 -12.95
C TYR A 160 -9.20 -3.18 -11.97
N ARG A 161 -9.84 -2.15 -12.50
CA ARG A 161 -10.36 -1.04 -11.67
C ARG A 161 -11.68 -1.35 -11.01
N THR A 162 -12.59 -2.06 -11.68
CA THR A 162 -13.94 -2.37 -11.19
C THR A 162 -14.26 -3.84 -11.36
N ASN A 163 -15.07 -4.39 -10.45
CA ASN A 163 -15.47 -5.80 -10.52
C ASN A 163 -16.22 -6.17 -11.80
N ALA A 164 -16.84 -5.21 -12.48
CA ALA A 164 -17.50 -5.47 -13.75
C ALA A 164 -16.52 -5.94 -14.84
N GLN A 165 -15.26 -5.50 -14.77
CA GLN A 165 -14.22 -5.88 -15.74
C GLN A 165 -13.77 -7.35 -15.58
N SER A 166 -13.92 -7.94 -14.38
CA SER A 166 -13.48 -9.31 -14.14
C SER A 166 -14.23 -10.33 -14.97
N ARG A 167 -15.52 -10.07 -15.25
CA ARG A 167 -16.37 -11.01 -15.95
C ARG A 167 -15.85 -11.33 -17.35
N VAL A 168 -15.47 -10.32 -18.13
CA VAL A 168 -14.97 -10.50 -19.50
C VAL A 168 -13.63 -11.26 -19.47
N LEU A 169 -12.78 -10.98 -18.48
CA LEU A 169 -11.50 -11.69 -18.27
C LEU A 169 -11.70 -13.16 -17.86
N GLU A 170 -12.75 -13.48 -17.09
CA GLU A 170 -13.08 -14.83 -16.65
C GLU A 170 -13.72 -15.67 -17.78
N GLU A 171 -14.46 -15.02 -18.69
CA GLU A 171 -15.12 -15.67 -19.81
C GLU A 171 -14.16 -15.92 -21.00
N ALA A 172 -13.01 -15.25 -21.08
CA ALA A 172 -12.00 -15.40 -22.13
C ALA A 172 -11.04 -16.58 -21.91
#